data_65229fcd98542ab183269accf7ee43fd
#
_entry.id   65229fcd98542ab183269accf7ee43fd
#
_cell.length_a   1.000
_cell.length_b   1.000
_cell.length_c   1.000
_cell.angle_alpha   90.00
_cell.angle_beta   90.00
_cell.angle_gamma   90.00
#
_symmetry.space_group_name_H-M   'P 1'
#
loop_
_entity.id
_entity.type
_entity.pdbx_description
1 polymer ?
#
loop_
_entity_poly.entity_id
_entity_poly.type
_entity_poly.pdbx_seq_one_letter_code
_entity_poly.pdbx_strand_id
1 'polypeptide(L)'
;MIDALSSIEITDADIEEIERLFGDVKFDDERRQILKHMESTDIQAFPGSGKTTVLVAKLAILAKKWPYTDKGICVLSHTNVARDEIEGRIGNTDIGRLLLSYPHFIGTVHSFFDTFVGLPWLRSNNYPVTMIDTESVLTRRYRKLTYGTQQYLSKINKFEYACESTSFPIALNLTCSDQTPSYKNIYAVIDQSFQEGYFTFDEMLHISKYAFEQCAYLSSAIQERFPLLFIDEAQDTNTLQWSLIDESFPVSGSSIRQSFGDANQAIFQSYNNEETGAGFPHGAYLSISNSHRFGEAIAQLADPLGVAAKGLTGTLSKYEKLNGKHTIFLFEQATDVLPAYAKYLLSCFTDEELNAGENCFAVGMVHTKNSPNASDKTIR
;
A
#
# COMPACT_ATOMS: atom_id res chain seq x y z
N MET A 1 -7.21 29.09 -7.08
CA MET A 1 -7.42 27.97 -6.13
C MET A 1 -6.11 27.53 -5.48
N ILE A 2 -4.99 27.60 -6.17
CA ILE A 2 -3.63 27.35 -5.64
C ILE A 2 -3.25 28.35 -4.55
N ASP A 3 -3.80 29.55 -4.58
CA ASP A 3 -3.42 30.64 -3.68
C ASP A 3 -3.58 30.37 -2.16
N ALA A 4 -4.57 29.62 -1.75
CA ALA A 4 -4.77 29.38 -0.30
C ALA A 4 -3.85 28.25 0.22
N LEU A 5 -3.54 27.23 -0.59
CA LEU A 5 -2.55 26.20 -0.22
C LEU A 5 -1.12 26.76 -0.25
N SER A 6 -0.80 27.60 -1.22
CA SER A 6 0.51 28.24 -1.32
C SER A 6 0.77 29.24 -0.19
N SER A 7 -0.27 29.65 0.54
CA SER A 7 -0.14 30.47 1.75
C SER A 7 0.15 29.67 3.04
N ILE A 8 0.06 28.32 2.97
CA ILE A 8 0.39 27.47 4.13
C ILE A 8 1.92 27.34 4.22
N GLU A 9 2.50 28.01 5.19
CA GLU A 9 3.91 27.85 5.54
C GLU A 9 4.03 27.01 6.81
N ILE A 10 4.83 25.93 6.73
CA ILE A 10 5.18 25.10 7.90
C ILE A 10 6.49 25.59 8.47
N THR A 11 6.44 26.12 9.68
CA THR A 11 7.56 26.71 10.40
C THR A 11 8.24 25.72 11.34
N ASP A 12 9.44 26.03 11.83
CA ASP A 12 10.10 25.23 12.86
C ASP A 12 9.28 25.17 14.16
N ALA A 13 8.58 26.23 14.50
CA ALA A 13 7.72 26.25 15.68
C ALA A 13 6.55 25.24 15.56
N ASP A 14 5.97 25.07 14.37
CA ASP A 14 4.95 24.05 14.12
C ASP A 14 5.52 22.64 14.30
N ILE A 15 6.74 22.43 13.81
CA ILE A 15 7.44 21.13 13.91
C ILE A 15 7.73 20.82 15.37
N GLU A 16 8.27 21.77 16.14
CA GLU A 16 8.57 21.58 17.56
C GLU A 16 7.31 21.31 18.41
N GLU A 17 6.18 21.87 18.01
CA GLU A 17 4.91 21.58 18.69
C GLU A 17 4.49 20.11 18.46
N ILE A 18 4.63 19.62 17.24
CA ILE A 18 4.32 18.21 16.92
C ILE A 18 5.34 17.26 17.51
N GLU A 19 6.63 17.61 17.56
CA GLU A 19 7.65 16.82 18.26
C GLU A 19 7.24 16.55 19.72
N ARG A 20 6.78 17.57 20.42
CA ARG A 20 6.25 17.45 21.79
C ARG A 20 4.99 16.60 21.88
N LEU A 21 4.07 16.75 20.92
CA LEU A 21 2.85 15.94 20.87
C LEU A 21 3.14 14.45 20.68
N PHE A 22 4.22 14.12 19.97
CA PHE A 22 4.64 12.75 19.67
C PHE A 22 5.60 12.15 20.73
N GLY A 23 5.67 12.72 21.93
CA GLY A 23 6.52 12.22 23.01
C GLY A 23 8.00 12.58 22.84
N ASP A 24 8.26 13.82 22.44
CA ASP A 24 9.61 14.37 22.22
C ASP A 24 10.41 13.69 21.11
N VAL A 25 9.72 13.12 20.11
CA VAL A 25 10.36 12.69 18.84
C VAL A 25 11.07 13.90 18.24
N LYS A 26 12.33 13.71 17.80
CA LYS A 26 13.08 14.76 17.10
C LYS A 26 13.21 14.47 15.62
N PHE A 27 12.86 15.46 14.81
CA PHE A 27 13.05 15.41 13.38
C PHE A 27 14.38 16.07 13.00
N ASP A 28 15.22 15.33 12.27
CA ASP A 28 16.46 15.84 11.69
C ASP A 28 16.18 16.75 10.47
N ASP A 29 17.26 17.25 9.87
CA ASP A 29 17.17 18.22 8.75
C ASP A 29 16.44 17.64 7.54
N GLU A 30 16.66 16.34 7.20
CA GLU A 30 15.98 15.68 6.07
C GLU A 30 14.46 15.64 6.30
N ARG A 31 14.04 15.23 7.50
CA ARG A 31 12.61 15.16 7.86
C ARG A 31 11.98 16.53 7.97
N ARG A 32 12.70 17.53 8.53
CA ARG A 32 12.24 18.92 8.60
C ARG A 32 12.06 19.51 7.20
N GLN A 33 12.96 19.22 6.27
CA GLN A 33 12.82 19.63 4.87
C GLN A 33 11.53 19.07 4.26
N ILE A 34 11.26 17.77 4.44
CA ILE A 34 10.05 17.10 3.91
C ILE A 34 8.80 17.67 4.57
N LEU A 35 8.82 17.93 5.89
CA LEU A 35 7.68 18.54 6.58
C LEU A 35 7.34 19.91 6.01
N LYS A 36 8.35 20.74 5.70
CA LYS A 36 8.18 22.09 5.13
C LYS A 36 7.84 22.11 3.64
N HIS A 37 8.15 21.03 2.92
CA HIS A 37 7.96 20.97 1.47
C HIS A 37 6.48 20.90 1.09
N MET A 38 6.00 21.86 0.30
CA MET A 38 4.58 21.99 -0.09
C MET A 38 4.36 21.93 -1.61
N GLU A 39 5.25 21.25 -2.32
CA GLU A 39 5.13 21.01 -3.77
C GLU A 39 4.94 19.51 -4.05
N SER A 40 4.48 19.17 -5.26
CA SER A 40 4.37 17.79 -5.70
C SER A 40 5.75 17.16 -5.79
N THR A 41 5.96 16.03 -5.10
CA THR A 41 7.24 15.32 -5.07
C THR A 41 7.08 13.89 -4.60
N ASP A 42 8.02 13.05 -4.96
CA ASP A 42 8.17 11.73 -4.35
C ASP A 42 9.16 11.81 -3.17
N ILE A 43 8.93 11.00 -2.14
CA ILE A 43 9.76 10.89 -0.96
C ILE A 43 10.24 9.44 -0.84
N GLN A 44 11.52 9.23 -1.14
CA GLN A 44 12.18 7.94 -0.95
C GLN A 44 12.62 7.81 0.49
N ALA A 45 12.03 6.87 1.21
CA ALA A 45 12.28 6.68 2.65
C ALA A 45 12.71 5.25 2.93
N PHE A 46 13.89 5.08 3.50
CA PHE A 46 14.44 3.75 3.80
C PHE A 46 13.67 3.01 4.90
N PRO A 47 13.85 1.67 5.02
CA PRO A 47 13.20 0.87 6.04
C PRO A 47 13.52 1.39 7.45
N GLY A 48 12.49 1.65 8.25
CA GLY A 48 12.68 2.15 9.63
C GLY A 48 13.08 3.61 9.73
N SER A 49 13.05 4.37 8.65
CA SER A 49 13.31 5.80 8.63
C SER A 49 12.21 6.65 9.28
N GLY A 50 11.10 6.05 9.70
CA GLY A 50 9.97 6.78 10.27
C GLY A 50 9.11 7.48 9.23
N LYS A 51 9.03 6.97 8.01
CA LYS A 51 8.18 7.45 6.91
C LYS A 51 6.77 7.81 7.37
N THR A 52 6.05 6.86 7.96
CA THR A 52 4.68 7.06 8.45
C THR A 52 4.63 8.12 9.57
N THR A 53 5.66 8.19 10.44
CA THR A 53 5.76 9.22 11.48
C THR A 53 5.86 10.63 10.88
N VAL A 54 6.67 10.82 9.83
CA VAL A 54 6.80 12.10 9.12
C VAL A 54 5.49 12.46 8.43
N LEU A 55 4.83 11.49 7.77
CA LEU A 55 3.54 11.69 7.14
C LEU A 55 2.48 12.13 8.17
N VAL A 56 2.34 11.43 9.28
CA VAL A 56 1.36 11.77 10.35
C VAL A 56 1.68 13.12 10.97
N ALA A 57 2.96 13.45 11.18
CA ALA A 57 3.37 14.76 11.67
C ALA A 57 2.96 15.88 10.71
N LYS A 58 3.22 15.69 9.42
CA LYS A 58 2.82 16.67 8.38
C LYS A 58 1.32 16.84 8.32
N LEU A 59 0.56 15.75 8.36
CA LEU A 59 -0.91 15.78 8.38
C LEU A 59 -1.43 16.54 9.61
N ALA A 60 -0.83 16.34 10.79
CA ALA A 60 -1.20 17.02 12.01
C ALA A 60 -0.96 18.54 11.93
N ILE A 61 0.17 18.99 11.36
CA ILE A 61 0.45 20.40 11.13
C ILE A 61 -0.55 20.98 10.14
N LEU A 62 -0.77 20.29 9.03
CA LEU A 62 -1.68 20.75 7.97
C LEU A 62 -3.12 20.85 8.46
N ALA A 63 -3.60 19.90 9.27
CA ALA A 63 -4.94 19.95 9.84
C ALA A 63 -5.19 21.20 10.68
N LYS A 64 -4.18 21.66 11.44
CA LYS A 64 -4.28 22.90 12.23
C LYS A 64 -4.32 24.15 11.36
N LYS A 65 -3.68 24.13 10.20
CA LYS A 65 -3.56 25.26 9.27
C LYS A 65 -4.51 25.16 8.08
N TRP A 66 -5.38 24.14 8.04
CA TRP A 66 -6.22 23.84 6.90
C TRP A 66 -7.26 24.95 6.67
N PRO A 67 -7.25 25.62 5.50
CA PRO A 67 -8.04 26.83 5.30
C PRO A 67 -9.47 26.54 4.81
N TYR A 68 -9.81 25.28 4.50
CA TYR A 68 -11.07 24.91 3.87
C TYR A 68 -11.98 24.14 4.82
N THR A 69 -13.29 24.35 4.67
CA THR A 69 -14.34 23.62 5.41
C THR A 69 -14.98 22.49 4.60
N ASP A 70 -14.89 22.57 3.27
CA ASP A 70 -15.54 21.69 2.30
C ASP A 70 -14.56 20.90 1.42
N LYS A 71 -13.29 21.29 1.43
CA LYS A 71 -12.20 20.59 0.74
C LYS A 71 -11.31 19.87 1.74
N GLY A 72 -10.85 18.67 1.40
CA GLY A 72 -10.10 17.83 2.31
C GLY A 72 -8.71 17.49 1.83
N ILE A 73 -7.90 16.98 2.75
CA ILE A 73 -6.68 16.25 2.46
C ILE A 73 -7.10 14.82 2.13
N CYS A 74 -6.53 14.24 1.05
CA CYS A 74 -6.68 12.85 0.70
C CYS A 74 -5.39 12.09 1.07
N VAL A 75 -5.52 10.99 1.81
CA VAL A 75 -4.41 10.08 2.12
C VAL A 75 -4.79 8.70 1.63
N LEU A 76 -3.99 8.16 0.70
CA LEU A 76 -4.15 6.83 0.12
C LEU A 76 -3.03 5.92 0.58
N SER A 77 -3.37 4.68 0.91
CA SER A 77 -2.41 3.64 1.26
C SER A 77 -2.91 2.28 0.76
N HIS A 78 -2.06 1.24 0.81
CA HIS A 78 -2.47 -0.13 0.48
C HIS A 78 -3.22 -0.82 1.62
N THR A 79 -2.95 -0.39 2.85
CA THR A 79 -3.50 -0.95 4.08
C THR A 79 -4.01 0.16 4.98
N ASN A 80 -4.73 -0.18 6.05
CA ASN A 80 -5.22 0.82 7.00
C ASN A 80 -4.12 1.36 7.95
N VAL A 81 -2.87 0.98 7.76
CA VAL A 81 -1.75 1.35 8.66
C VAL A 81 -1.64 2.86 8.86
N ALA A 82 -1.74 3.67 7.81
CA ALA A 82 -1.68 5.13 7.96
C ALA A 82 -2.82 5.66 8.83
N ARG A 83 -4.02 5.12 8.68
CA ARG A 83 -5.19 5.47 9.50
C ARG A 83 -5.00 5.03 10.95
N ASP A 84 -4.56 3.78 11.15
CA ASP A 84 -4.33 3.21 12.49
C ASP A 84 -3.23 3.98 13.24
N GLU A 85 -2.17 4.41 12.55
CA GLU A 85 -1.12 5.26 13.12
C GLU A 85 -1.66 6.65 13.53
N ILE A 86 -2.52 7.27 12.72
CA ILE A 86 -3.17 8.54 13.10
C ILE A 86 -4.07 8.33 14.31
N GLU A 87 -4.92 7.28 14.31
CA GLU A 87 -5.78 6.95 15.43
C GLU A 87 -4.97 6.66 16.70
N GLY A 88 -3.89 5.90 16.59
CA GLY A 88 -3.04 5.53 17.73
C GLY A 88 -2.26 6.69 18.32
N ARG A 89 -1.73 7.60 17.48
CA ARG A 89 -0.86 8.71 17.93
C ARG A 89 -1.63 9.95 18.36
N ILE A 90 -2.66 10.32 17.61
CA ILE A 90 -3.37 11.60 17.79
C ILE A 90 -4.90 11.47 17.80
N GLY A 91 -5.47 10.27 17.67
CA GLY A 91 -6.93 10.06 17.56
C GLY A 91 -7.73 10.64 18.73
N ASN A 92 -7.14 10.68 19.92
CA ASN A 92 -7.76 11.26 21.11
C ASN A 92 -7.63 12.78 21.21
N THR A 93 -6.91 13.42 20.27
CA THR A 93 -6.76 14.88 20.19
C THR A 93 -7.80 15.50 19.25
N ASP A 94 -8.02 16.82 19.37
CA ASP A 94 -8.88 17.55 18.44
C ASP A 94 -8.36 17.48 16.99
N ILE A 95 -7.03 17.46 16.81
CA ILE A 95 -6.37 17.35 15.51
C ILE A 95 -6.68 15.99 14.87
N GLY A 96 -6.56 14.92 15.63
CA GLY A 96 -6.86 13.57 15.12
C GLY A 96 -8.33 13.42 14.74
N ARG A 97 -9.26 13.92 15.58
CA ARG A 97 -10.69 13.93 15.26
C ARG A 97 -11.00 14.73 14.00
N LEU A 98 -10.33 15.86 13.79
CA LEU A 98 -10.48 16.67 12.59
C LEU A 98 -10.03 15.89 11.35
N LEU A 99 -8.83 15.30 11.36
CA LEU A 99 -8.28 14.52 10.25
C LEU A 99 -9.11 13.30 9.87
N LEU A 100 -9.69 12.63 10.87
CA LEU A 100 -10.48 11.41 10.67
C LEU A 100 -11.94 11.68 10.28
N SER A 101 -12.33 12.94 10.18
CA SER A 101 -13.68 13.37 9.84
C SER A 101 -13.74 14.08 8.49
N TYR A 102 -14.98 14.31 8.01
CA TYR A 102 -15.20 15.21 6.87
C TYR A 102 -14.58 16.59 7.18
N PRO A 103 -13.88 17.21 6.23
CA PRO A 103 -13.81 16.95 4.80
C PRO A 103 -12.65 16.03 4.34
N HIS A 104 -11.81 15.53 5.24
CA HIS A 104 -10.65 14.74 4.89
C HIS A 104 -11.04 13.30 4.51
N PHE A 105 -10.16 12.64 3.76
CA PHE A 105 -10.27 11.22 3.46
C PHE A 105 -8.94 10.51 3.75
N ILE A 106 -8.98 9.50 4.59
CA ILE A 106 -7.83 8.66 4.91
C ILE A 106 -8.27 7.20 4.78
N GLY A 107 -7.71 6.50 3.81
CA GLY A 107 -8.13 5.13 3.52
C GLY A 107 -7.29 4.45 2.44
N THR A 108 -7.75 3.29 2.01
CA THR A 108 -7.08 2.54 0.96
C THR A 108 -7.39 3.09 -0.43
N VAL A 109 -6.51 2.80 -1.41
CA VAL A 109 -6.73 3.14 -2.82
C VAL A 109 -8.09 2.61 -3.29
N HIS A 110 -8.42 1.34 -2.99
CA HIS A 110 -9.71 0.76 -3.35
C HIS A 110 -10.88 1.51 -2.73
N SER A 111 -10.83 1.78 -1.41
CA SER A 111 -11.93 2.48 -0.73
C SER A 111 -12.16 3.89 -1.25
N PHE A 112 -11.11 4.56 -1.74
CA PHE A 112 -11.23 5.87 -2.38
C PHE A 112 -12.00 5.77 -3.70
N PHE A 113 -11.55 4.90 -4.60
CA PHE A 113 -12.20 4.74 -5.90
C PHE A 113 -13.62 4.19 -5.77
N ASP A 114 -13.85 3.27 -4.84
CA ASP A 114 -15.21 2.81 -4.52
C ASP A 114 -16.10 3.97 -4.08
N THR A 115 -15.64 4.78 -3.13
CA THR A 115 -16.46 5.83 -2.53
C THR A 115 -16.76 7.00 -3.47
N PHE A 116 -15.75 7.45 -4.21
CA PHE A 116 -15.85 8.70 -4.97
C PHE A 116 -16.09 8.50 -6.46
N VAL A 117 -15.89 7.29 -6.99
CA VAL A 117 -15.98 7.01 -8.42
C VAL A 117 -16.90 5.83 -8.72
N GLY A 118 -16.54 4.62 -8.32
CA GLY A 118 -17.20 3.38 -8.70
C GLY A 118 -18.65 3.30 -8.23
N LEU A 119 -18.89 3.47 -6.91
CA LEU A 119 -20.25 3.43 -6.35
C LEU A 119 -21.16 4.53 -6.88
N PRO A 120 -20.71 5.81 -6.97
CA PRO A 120 -21.51 6.85 -7.59
C PRO A 120 -21.87 6.55 -9.06
N TRP A 121 -20.91 6.02 -9.82
CA TRP A 121 -21.12 5.67 -11.22
C TRP A 121 -22.14 4.51 -11.36
N LEU A 122 -21.97 3.42 -10.60
CA LEU A 122 -22.89 2.28 -10.61
C LEU A 122 -24.33 2.71 -10.29
N ARG A 123 -24.50 3.51 -9.22
CA ARG A 123 -25.81 4.01 -8.81
C ARG A 123 -26.46 4.89 -9.88
N SER A 124 -25.67 5.77 -10.51
CA SER A 124 -26.14 6.66 -11.57
C SER A 124 -26.56 5.88 -12.83
N ASN A 125 -26.02 4.69 -13.04
CA ASN A 125 -26.33 3.81 -14.16
C ASN A 125 -27.27 2.65 -13.77
N ASN A 126 -27.95 2.73 -12.62
CA ASN A 126 -28.93 1.78 -12.12
C ASN A 126 -28.39 0.35 -11.88
N TYR A 127 -27.09 0.20 -11.64
CA TYR A 127 -26.55 -1.06 -11.14
C TYR A 127 -26.79 -1.18 -9.64
N PRO A 128 -27.35 -2.29 -9.14
CA PRO A 128 -27.39 -2.56 -7.71
C PRO A 128 -25.98 -2.79 -7.17
N VAL A 129 -25.78 -2.57 -5.88
CA VAL A 129 -24.55 -2.93 -5.18
C VAL A 129 -24.94 -3.75 -3.96
N THR A 130 -24.72 -5.05 -4.05
CA THR A 130 -25.06 -6.03 -3.01
C THR A 130 -23.84 -6.42 -2.21
N MET A 131 -22.70 -6.65 -2.89
CA MET A 131 -21.45 -7.08 -2.27
C MET A 131 -20.25 -6.71 -3.14
N ILE A 132 -19.21 -6.23 -2.48
CA ILE A 132 -17.87 -6.04 -3.08
C ILE A 132 -16.90 -6.88 -2.26
N ASP A 133 -16.52 -8.04 -2.78
CA ASP A 133 -15.60 -8.98 -2.14
C ASP A 133 -15.08 -10.01 -3.15
N THR A 134 -13.77 -10.08 -3.35
CA THR A 134 -13.19 -10.91 -4.42
C THR A 134 -13.44 -12.40 -4.18
N GLU A 135 -13.13 -12.92 -3.00
CA GLU A 135 -13.21 -14.36 -2.72
C GLU A 135 -14.66 -14.88 -2.80
N SER A 136 -15.58 -14.20 -2.12
CA SER A 136 -16.99 -14.56 -2.08
C SER A 136 -17.64 -14.50 -3.45
N VAL A 137 -17.32 -13.46 -4.23
CA VAL A 137 -17.90 -13.25 -5.56
C VAL A 137 -17.36 -14.26 -6.56
N LEU A 138 -16.05 -14.51 -6.59
CA LEU A 138 -15.45 -15.51 -7.48
C LEU A 138 -15.95 -16.92 -7.16
N THR A 139 -16.01 -17.30 -5.88
CA THR A 139 -16.57 -18.58 -5.46
C THR A 139 -18.04 -18.73 -5.86
N ARG A 140 -18.85 -17.67 -5.68
CA ARG A 140 -20.26 -17.65 -6.10
C ARG A 140 -20.40 -17.87 -7.61
N ARG A 141 -19.61 -17.16 -8.42
CA ARG A 141 -19.62 -17.27 -9.88
C ARG A 141 -19.17 -18.65 -10.35
N TYR A 142 -18.08 -19.17 -9.80
CA TYR A 142 -17.57 -20.52 -10.14
C TYR A 142 -18.60 -21.61 -9.90
N ARG A 143 -19.36 -21.55 -8.80
CA ARG A 143 -20.44 -22.49 -8.50
C ARG A 143 -21.61 -22.42 -9.48
N LYS A 144 -21.85 -21.28 -10.15
CA LYS A 144 -22.88 -21.11 -11.18
C LYS A 144 -22.46 -21.61 -12.55
N LEU A 145 -21.19 -21.91 -12.77
CA LEU A 145 -20.69 -22.45 -14.04
C LEU A 145 -21.20 -23.86 -14.31
N THR A 146 -21.39 -24.17 -15.58
CA THR A 146 -21.69 -25.55 -16.00
C THR A 146 -20.51 -26.48 -15.72
N TYR A 147 -20.79 -27.76 -15.48
CA TYR A 147 -19.74 -28.77 -15.21
C TYR A 147 -18.67 -28.83 -16.32
N GLY A 148 -19.06 -28.75 -17.59
CA GLY A 148 -18.11 -28.71 -18.70
C GLY A 148 -17.16 -27.51 -18.67
N THR A 149 -17.68 -26.33 -18.26
CA THR A 149 -16.86 -25.11 -18.10
C THR A 149 -15.92 -25.24 -16.91
N GLN A 150 -16.36 -25.80 -15.78
CA GLN A 150 -15.49 -26.06 -14.62
C GLN A 150 -14.37 -27.06 -14.97
N GLN A 151 -14.68 -28.13 -15.72
CA GLN A 151 -13.64 -29.05 -16.22
C GLN A 151 -12.64 -28.37 -17.16
N TYR A 152 -13.11 -27.47 -18.04
CA TYR A 152 -12.23 -26.69 -18.91
C TYR A 152 -11.29 -25.82 -18.07
N LEU A 153 -11.79 -25.07 -17.10
CA LEU A 153 -10.98 -24.21 -16.24
C LEU A 153 -9.96 -25.01 -15.40
N SER A 154 -10.35 -26.15 -14.89
CA SER A 154 -9.43 -27.08 -14.21
C SER A 154 -8.28 -27.52 -15.10
N LYS A 155 -8.54 -27.83 -16.39
CA LYS A 155 -7.49 -28.25 -17.35
C LYS A 155 -6.46 -27.15 -17.64
N ILE A 156 -6.89 -25.89 -17.66
CA ILE A 156 -6.00 -24.73 -17.87
C ILE A 156 -5.46 -24.14 -16.57
N ASN A 157 -5.76 -24.77 -15.43
CA ASN A 157 -5.33 -24.37 -14.08
C ASN A 157 -5.70 -22.92 -13.68
N LYS A 158 -6.87 -22.45 -14.16
CA LYS A 158 -7.37 -21.08 -13.86
C LYS A 158 -8.49 -21.01 -12.83
N PHE A 159 -9.20 -22.12 -12.56
CA PHE A 159 -10.27 -22.24 -11.55
C PHE A 159 -11.17 -20.99 -11.43
N GLU A 160 -11.34 -20.49 -10.20
CA GLU A 160 -12.21 -19.36 -9.85
C GLU A 160 -11.72 -18.03 -10.44
N TYR A 161 -10.41 -17.85 -10.58
CA TYR A 161 -9.81 -16.60 -11.11
C TYR A 161 -10.21 -16.28 -12.55
N ALA A 162 -10.67 -17.27 -13.31
CA ALA A 162 -11.22 -17.04 -14.65
C ALA A 162 -12.62 -16.39 -14.65
N CYS A 163 -13.26 -16.28 -13.48
CA CYS A 163 -14.58 -15.70 -13.30
C CYS A 163 -14.52 -14.21 -12.94
N GLU A 164 -13.38 -13.56 -13.15
CA GLU A 164 -13.19 -12.14 -12.97
C GLU A 164 -13.13 -11.41 -14.32
N SER A 165 -13.75 -10.24 -14.39
CA SER A 165 -13.62 -9.39 -15.58
C SER A 165 -12.35 -8.54 -15.49
N THR A 166 -11.62 -8.47 -16.60
CA THR A 166 -10.39 -7.65 -16.70
C THR A 166 -10.64 -6.25 -17.25
N SER A 167 -11.88 -5.87 -17.44
CA SER A 167 -12.30 -4.51 -17.80
C SER A 167 -13.78 -4.29 -17.53
N PHE A 168 -14.23 -3.04 -17.72
CA PHE A 168 -15.65 -2.70 -17.84
C PHE A 168 -15.85 -1.92 -19.15
N PRO A 169 -16.78 -2.30 -20.05
CA PRO A 169 -17.60 -3.52 -20.04
C PRO A 169 -16.79 -4.83 -19.96
N ILE A 170 -17.48 -5.94 -19.69
CA ILE A 170 -16.88 -7.25 -19.42
C ILE A 170 -15.90 -7.69 -20.50
N ALA A 171 -14.67 -7.99 -20.11
CA ALA A 171 -13.68 -8.71 -20.90
C ALA A 171 -13.09 -9.87 -20.10
N LEU A 172 -12.75 -10.96 -20.77
CA LEU A 172 -12.22 -12.18 -20.17
C LEU A 172 -10.79 -12.44 -20.62
N ASN A 173 -9.91 -12.71 -19.69
CA ASN A 173 -8.54 -13.16 -19.98
C ASN A 173 -8.49 -14.69 -20.16
N LEU A 174 -9.06 -15.17 -21.27
CA LEU A 174 -9.09 -16.58 -21.64
C LEU A 174 -8.42 -16.83 -22.99
N THR A 175 -7.78 -18.00 -23.13
CA THR A 175 -7.15 -18.40 -24.38
C THR A 175 -8.12 -18.99 -25.41
N CYS A 176 -9.37 -19.28 -24.99
CA CYS A 176 -10.38 -19.79 -25.90
C CYS A 176 -11.12 -18.67 -26.65
N SER A 177 -11.64 -18.99 -27.84
CA SER A 177 -12.45 -18.05 -28.61
C SER A 177 -13.75 -17.69 -27.88
N ASP A 178 -14.22 -16.45 -28.07
CA ASP A 178 -15.50 -15.93 -27.59
C ASP A 178 -16.73 -16.72 -28.10
N GLN A 179 -16.58 -17.51 -29.16
CA GLN A 179 -17.63 -18.39 -29.70
C GLN A 179 -17.77 -19.71 -28.91
N THR A 180 -16.80 -20.06 -28.05
CA THR A 180 -16.84 -21.32 -27.31
C THR A 180 -17.93 -21.33 -26.23
N PRO A 181 -18.55 -22.50 -25.96
CA PRO A 181 -19.56 -22.60 -24.89
C PRO A 181 -19.02 -22.17 -23.51
N SER A 182 -17.76 -22.49 -23.21
CA SER A 182 -17.14 -22.12 -21.93
C SER A 182 -16.99 -20.59 -21.80
N TYR A 183 -16.51 -19.91 -22.83
CA TYR A 183 -16.40 -18.45 -22.82
C TYR A 183 -17.77 -17.80 -22.58
N LYS A 184 -18.78 -18.21 -23.39
CA LYS A 184 -20.15 -17.68 -23.27
C LYS A 184 -20.75 -17.94 -21.90
N ASN A 185 -20.47 -19.11 -21.30
CA ASN A 185 -20.98 -19.43 -19.98
C ASN A 185 -20.33 -18.56 -18.88
N ILE A 186 -19.00 -18.35 -18.93
CA ILE A 186 -18.29 -17.48 -17.97
C ILE A 186 -18.79 -16.04 -18.12
N TYR A 187 -18.85 -15.52 -19.34
CA TYR A 187 -19.37 -14.18 -19.62
C TYR A 187 -20.77 -13.97 -19.06
N ALA A 188 -21.70 -14.90 -19.34
CA ALA A 188 -23.07 -14.82 -18.86
C ALA A 188 -23.18 -14.84 -17.32
N VAL A 189 -22.33 -15.62 -16.65
CA VAL A 189 -22.28 -15.68 -15.17
C VAL A 189 -21.76 -14.38 -14.59
N ILE A 190 -20.74 -13.75 -15.19
CA ILE A 190 -20.23 -12.45 -14.76
C ILE A 190 -21.27 -11.35 -15.00
N ASP A 191 -21.87 -11.32 -16.18
CA ASP A 191 -22.92 -10.34 -16.52
C ASP A 191 -24.10 -10.44 -15.56
N GLN A 192 -24.59 -11.65 -15.28
CA GLN A 192 -25.62 -11.87 -14.28
C GLN A 192 -25.16 -11.40 -12.88
N SER A 193 -23.90 -11.63 -12.53
CA SER A 193 -23.33 -11.17 -11.26
C SER A 193 -23.36 -9.65 -11.14
N PHE A 194 -23.03 -8.92 -12.21
CA PHE A 194 -23.11 -7.46 -12.25
C PHE A 194 -24.54 -6.97 -12.11
N GLN A 195 -25.49 -7.61 -12.80
CA GLN A 195 -26.92 -7.29 -12.69
C GLN A 195 -27.48 -7.57 -11.28
N GLU A 196 -26.88 -8.52 -10.54
CA GLU A 196 -27.24 -8.83 -9.15
C GLU A 196 -26.45 -7.97 -8.13
N GLY A 197 -25.49 -7.15 -8.58
CA GLY A 197 -24.71 -6.24 -7.76
C GLY A 197 -23.54 -6.88 -7.01
N TYR A 198 -22.92 -7.92 -7.55
CA TYR A 198 -21.76 -8.58 -6.98
C TYR A 198 -20.51 -8.28 -7.80
N PHE A 199 -19.53 -7.61 -7.19
CA PHE A 199 -18.30 -7.15 -7.83
C PHE A 199 -17.08 -7.59 -7.03
N THR A 200 -15.95 -7.83 -7.72
CA THR A 200 -14.64 -7.98 -7.06
C THR A 200 -13.99 -6.61 -6.84
N PHE A 201 -12.94 -6.57 -6.01
CA PHE A 201 -12.21 -5.32 -5.80
C PHE A 201 -11.56 -4.79 -7.08
N ASP A 202 -10.98 -5.66 -7.90
CA ASP A 202 -10.35 -5.24 -9.16
C ASP A 202 -11.38 -4.77 -10.19
N GLU A 203 -12.55 -5.42 -10.25
CA GLU A 203 -13.65 -4.95 -11.11
C GLU A 203 -14.12 -3.55 -10.72
N MET A 204 -14.13 -3.19 -9.44
CA MET A 204 -14.47 -1.83 -9.00
C MET A 204 -13.46 -0.80 -9.50
N LEU A 205 -12.17 -1.15 -9.58
CA LEU A 205 -11.15 -0.29 -10.20
C LEU A 205 -11.38 -0.15 -11.72
N HIS A 206 -11.72 -1.23 -12.41
CA HIS A 206 -12.07 -1.18 -13.84
C HIS A 206 -13.32 -0.35 -14.11
N ILE A 207 -14.34 -0.45 -13.26
CA ILE A 207 -15.55 0.40 -13.30
C ILE A 207 -15.17 1.87 -13.09
N SER A 208 -14.27 2.14 -12.14
CA SER A 208 -13.79 3.49 -11.89
C SER A 208 -13.04 4.05 -13.09
N LYS A 209 -12.20 3.25 -13.75
CA LYS A 209 -11.51 3.64 -14.98
C LYS A 209 -12.50 3.98 -16.09
N TYR A 210 -13.48 3.12 -16.31
CA TYR A 210 -14.54 3.38 -17.28
C TYR A 210 -15.34 4.65 -16.94
N ALA A 211 -15.60 4.92 -15.66
CA ALA A 211 -16.28 6.15 -15.24
C ALA A 211 -15.52 7.42 -15.63
N PHE A 212 -14.17 7.42 -15.53
CA PHE A 212 -13.33 8.52 -16.00
C PHE A 212 -13.44 8.71 -17.52
N GLU A 213 -13.47 7.63 -18.29
CA GLU A 213 -13.65 7.69 -19.76
C GLU A 213 -15.01 8.28 -20.15
N GLN A 214 -16.06 8.03 -19.34
CA GLN A 214 -17.41 8.51 -19.61
C GLN A 214 -17.70 9.92 -19.07
N CYS A 215 -16.91 10.41 -18.10
CA CYS A 215 -17.17 11.67 -17.41
C CYS A 215 -15.93 12.58 -17.36
N ALA A 216 -15.83 13.47 -18.35
CA ALA A 216 -14.70 14.38 -18.51
C ALA A 216 -14.46 15.34 -17.31
N TYR A 217 -15.48 15.58 -16.47
CA TYR A 217 -15.37 16.48 -15.32
C TYR A 217 -14.98 15.78 -14.01
N LEU A 218 -14.88 14.46 -14.01
CA LEU A 218 -14.66 13.68 -12.78
C LEU A 218 -13.31 14.01 -12.15
N SER A 219 -12.25 14.08 -12.94
CA SER A 219 -10.90 14.45 -12.48
C SER A 219 -10.90 15.85 -11.83
N SER A 220 -11.50 16.84 -12.47
CA SER A 220 -11.53 18.20 -11.92
C SER A 220 -12.36 18.28 -10.64
N ALA A 221 -13.45 17.54 -10.53
CA ALA A 221 -14.28 17.47 -9.33
C ALA A 221 -13.51 16.83 -8.14
N ILE A 222 -12.74 15.77 -8.41
CA ILE A 222 -11.88 15.14 -7.40
C ILE A 222 -10.78 16.09 -6.92
N GLN A 223 -10.08 16.78 -7.84
CA GLN A 223 -9.04 17.74 -7.50
C GLN A 223 -9.59 18.95 -6.73
N GLU A 224 -10.80 19.40 -7.07
CA GLU A 224 -11.47 20.47 -6.33
C GLU A 224 -11.80 20.03 -4.90
N ARG A 225 -12.24 18.80 -4.74
CA ARG A 225 -12.58 18.22 -3.44
C ARG A 225 -11.36 17.90 -2.59
N PHE A 226 -10.25 17.49 -3.22
CA PHE A 226 -8.99 17.08 -2.58
C PHE A 226 -7.79 17.81 -3.21
N PRO A 227 -7.54 19.06 -2.81
CA PRO A 227 -6.42 19.83 -3.36
C PRO A 227 -5.05 19.34 -2.90
N LEU A 228 -4.99 18.39 -1.95
CA LEU A 228 -3.75 17.80 -1.45
C LEU A 228 -3.92 16.28 -1.30
N LEU A 229 -3.03 15.54 -1.99
CA LEU A 229 -2.95 14.09 -1.97
C LEU A 229 -1.64 13.63 -1.36
N PHE A 230 -1.72 12.70 -0.42
CA PHE A 230 -0.62 11.88 0.06
C PHE A 230 -0.83 10.42 -0.32
N ILE A 231 0.23 9.75 -0.75
CA ILE A 231 0.24 8.30 -1.03
C ILE A 231 1.29 7.68 -0.12
N ASP A 232 0.88 6.74 0.73
CA ASP A 232 1.81 5.95 1.56
C ASP A 232 2.03 4.58 0.93
N GLU A 233 3.23 4.02 1.12
CA GLU A 233 3.69 2.77 0.49
C GLU A 233 3.54 2.78 -1.05
N ALA A 234 3.92 3.90 -1.68
CA ALA A 234 3.73 4.14 -3.10
C ALA A 234 4.36 3.06 -4.01
N GLN A 235 5.43 2.39 -3.57
CA GLN A 235 6.08 1.29 -4.30
C GLN A 235 5.20 0.05 -4.48
N ASP A 236 4.15 -0.11 -3.66
CA ASP A 236 3.26 -1.26 -3.73
C ASP A 236 2.05 -1.02 -4.67
N THR A 237 1.92 0.18 -5.21
CA THR A 237 0.83 0.57 -6.11
C THR A 237 1.01 -0.09 -7.48
N ASN A 238 0.01 -0.84 -7.96
CA ASN A 238 0.06 -1.48 -9.26
C ASN A 238 -0.26 -0.52 -10.41
N THR A 239 -0.04 -0.97 -11.66
CA THR A 239 -0.20 -0.16 -12.88
C THR A 239 -1.62 0.40 -13.03
N LEU A 240 -2.66 -0.39 -12.73
CA LEU A 240 -4.06 0.06 -12.82
C LEU A 240 -4.35 1.15 -11.78
N GLN A 241 -3.91 0.94 -10.54
CA GLN A 241 -4.07 1.92 -9.46
C GLN A 241 -3.33 3.22 -9.78
N TRP A 242 -2.08 3.14 -10.27
CA TRP A 242 -1.34 4.32 -10.72
C TRP A 242 -2.05 5.06 -11.85
N SER A 243 -2.56 4.35 -12.86
CA SER A 243 -3.30 4.99 -13.94
C SER A 243 -4.53 5.75 -13.43
N LEU A 244 -5.25 5.19 -12.47
CA LEU A 244 -6.41 5.84 -11.84
C LEU A 244 -6.02 7.04 -10.97
N ILE A 245 -4.91 6.95 -10.24
CA ILE A 245 -4.36 8.05 -9.46
C ILE A 245 -3.93 9.19 -10.39
N ASP A 246 -3.25 8.88 -11.50
CA ASP A 246 -2.82 9.87 -12.48
C ASP A 246 -3.99 10.54 -13.21
N GLU A 247 -5.08 9.82 -13.47
CA GLU A 247 -6.31 10.39 -14.00
C GLU A 247 -7.04 11.30 -13.00
N SER A 248 -7.04 10.90 -11.72
CA SER A 248 -7.69 11.67 -10.64
C SER A 248 -6.89 12.90 -10.25
N PHE A 249 -5.57 12.76 -10.16
CA PHE A 249 -4.63 13.77 -9.67
C PHE A 249 -3.44 13.88 -10.63
N PRO A 250 -3.63 14.37 -11.86
CA PRO A 250 -2.54 14.50 -12.82
C PRO A 250 -1.44 15.43 -12.29
N VAL A 251 -0.20 15.13 -12.63
CA VAL A 251 0.99 15.91 -12.17
C VAL A 251 0.88 17.38 -12.56
N SER A 252 0.29 17.66 -13.74
CA SER A 252 0.00 19.01 -14.21
C SER A 252 -1.29 19.62 -13.67
N GLY A 253 -1.97 18.91 -12.77
CA GLY A 253 -3.27 19.31 -12.21
C GLY A 253 -3.17 20.41 -11.15
N SER A 254 -4.32 20.71 -10.56
CA SER A 254 -4.44 21.73 -9.50
C SER A 254 -4.17 21.19 -8.09
N SER A 255 -4.04 19.88 -7.92
CA SER A 255 -3.74 19.25 -6.63
C SER A 255 -2.24 19.04 -6.44
N ILE A 256 -1.76 19.25 -5.22
CA ILE A 256 -0.41 18.88 -4.81
C ILE A 256 -0.41 17.38 -4.48
N ARG A 257 0.55 16.62 -5.03
CA ARG A 257 0.70 15.19 -4.81
C ARG A 257 2.06 14.86 -4.19
N GLN A 258 2.06 14.20 -3.05
CA GLN A 258 3.28 13.73 -2.39
C GLN A 258 3.18 12.22 -2.14
N SER A 259 4.11 11.45 -2.72
CA SER A 259 4.14 10.00 -2.61
C SER A 259 5.30 9.55 -1.72
N PHE A 260 5.00 8.79 -0.69
CA PHE A 260 5.98 8.23 0.25
C PHE A 260 6.16 6.75 -0.07
N GLY A 261 7.40 6.31 -0.21
CA GLY A 261 7.67 4.91 -0.50
C GLY A 261 9.14 4.53 -0.36
N ASP A 262 9.41 3.25 -0.55
CA ASP A 262 10.76 2.70 -0.62
C ASP A 262 10.86 1.73 -1.79
N ALA A 263 11.58 2.13 -2.85
CA ALA A 263 11.78 1.30 -4.04
C ALA A 263 12.41 -0.07 -3.74
N ASN A 264 13.16 -0.21 -2.62
CA ASN A 264 13.76 -1.47 -2.20
C ASN A 264 12.78 -2.40 -1.46
N GLN A 265 11.58 -1.93 -1.09
CA GLN A 265 10.54 -2.71 -0.40
C GLN A 265 9.38 -3.12 -1.30
N ALA A 266 9.47 -2.98 -2.60
CA ALA A 266 8.46 -3.44 -3.56
C ALA A 266 8.39 -4.99 -3.57
N ILE A 267 7.75 -5.59 -2.55
CA ILE A 267 7.68 -7.05 -2.35
C ILE A 267 6.42 -7.69 -2.96
N PHE A 268 5.43 -6.89 -3.32
CA PHE A 268 4.19 -7.36 -3.96
C PHE A 268 4.32 -7.45 -5.48
N GLN A 269 5.55 -7.54 -6.01
CA GLN A 269 5.73 -7.90 -7.41
C GLN A 269 5.12 -9.28 -7.65
N SER A 270 3.98 -9.29 -8.30
CA SER A 270 3.27 -10.50 -8.64
C SER A 270 4.14 -11.41 -9.50
N TYR A 271 4.14 -12.71 -9.21
CA TYR A 271 4.70 -13.74 -10.08
C TYR A 271 4.08 -13.75 -11.50
N ASN A 272 3.07 -12.91 -11.76
CA ASN A 272 2.27 -12.84 -12.97
C ASN A 272 2.69 -11.70 -13.94
N ASN A 273 3.92 -11.21 -13.91
CA ASN A 273 4.44 -10.17 -14.82
C ASN A 273 3.69 -8.82 -14.82
N GLU A 274 2.88 -8.52 -13.85
CA GLU A 274 2.38 -7.17 -13.67
C GLU A 274 3.49 -6.34 -13.01
N GLU A 275 3.98 -5.33 -13.73
CA GLU A 275 4.93 -4.36 -13.21
C GLU A 275 4.27 -3.57 -12.07
N THR A 276 4.49 -3.99 -10.83
CA THR A 276 4.11 -3.20 -9.66
C THR A 276 5.12 -2.07 -9.48
N GLY A 277 4.63 -0.92 -9.03
CA GLY A 277 5.50 0.22 -8.72
C GLY A 277 6.22 0.81 -9.91
N ALA A 278 5.56 0.82 -11.09
CA ALA A 278 6.14 1.27 -12.35
C ALA A 278 6.99 2.56 -12.18
N GLY A 279 8.25 2.38 -11.75
CA GLY A 279 9.25 3.43 -11.70
C GLY A 279 9.22 4.35 -10.48
N PHE A 280 8.61 3.99 -9.34
CA PHE A 280 8.75 4.81 -8.12
C PHE A 280 10.21 4.81 -7.63
N PRO A 281 10.80 6.01 -7.32
CA PRO A 281 10.25 7.36 -7.55
C PRO A 281 10.22 7.74 -9.04
N HIS A 282 9.21 8.53 -9.45
CA HIS A 282 8.94 8.86 -10.86
C HIS A 282 9.85 9.98 -11.42
N GLY A 283 10.70 10.59 -10.61
CA GLY A 283 11.56 11.70 -11.01
C GLY A 283 12.50 12.17 -9.92
N ALA A 284 12.71 13.47 -9.80
CA ALA A 284 13.43 14.05 -8.67
C ALA A 284 12.65 13.81 -7.37
N TYR A 285 13.35 13.42 -6.33
CA TYR A 285 12.74 13.05 -5.05
C TYR A 285 13.51 13.62 -3.86
N LEU A 286 12.82 13.74 -2.73
CA LEU A 286 13.43 13.96 -1.43
C LEU A 286 13.73 12.60 -0.77
N SER A 287 14.77 12.51 0.05
CA SER A 287 15.14 11.25 0.70
C SER A 287 15.17 11.35 2.21
N ILE A 288 14.88 10.22 2.88
CA ILE A 288 15.17 10.00 4.29
C ILE A 288 16.13 8.82 4.33
N SER A 289 17.43 9.11 4.55
CA SER A 289 18.52 8.14 4.37
C SER A 289 18.84 7.35 5.63
N ASN A 290 18.42 7.79 6.82
CA ASN A 290 18.76 7.16 8.08
C ASN A 290 17.62 6.33 8.68
N SER A 291 17.97 5.18 9.26
CA SER A 291 17.04 4.27 9.92
C SER A 291 17.19 4.33 11.45
N HIS A 292 16.06 4.41 12.13
CA HIS A 292 15.98 4.27 13.59
C HIS A 292 15.66 2.83 14.05
N ARG A 293 15.51 1.90 13.11
CA ARG A 293 15.12 0.51 13.40
C ARG A 293 16.32 -0.39 13.69
N PHE A 294 17.50 -0.06 13.15
CA PHE A 294 18.72 -0.85 13.28
C PHE A 294 19.96 0.06 13.33
N GLY A 295 21.08 -0.54 13.73
CA GLY A 295 22.37 0.15 13.81
C GLY A 295 23.15 0.09 12.50
N GLU A 296 24.28 0.80 12.47
CA GLU A 296 25.12 0.98 11.29
C GLU A 296 25.62 -0.35 10.68
N ALA A 297 25.93 -1.35 11.51
CA ALA A 297 26.40 -2.65 11.02
C ALA A 297 25.35 -3.39 10.15
N ILE A 298 24.05 -3.23 10.47
CA ILE A 298 22.96 -3.78 9.66
C ILE A 298 22.78 -2.94 8.40
N ALA A 299 22.87 -1.62 8.51
CA ALA A 299 22.78 -0.71 7.37
C ALA A 299 23.81 -1.04 6.29
N GLN A 300 25.07 -1.22 6.68
CA GLN A 300 26.17 -1.60 5.78
C GLN A 300 25.99 -2.94 5.08
N LEU A 301 25.30 -3.90 5.74
CA LEU A 301 24.96 -5.17 5.12
C LEU A 301 23.76 -5.07 4.16
N ALA A 302 22.78 -4.23 4.51
CA ALA A 302 21.53 -4.11 3.77
C ALA A 302 21.67 -3.22 2.52
N ASP A 303 22.42 -2.12 2.60
CA ASP A 303 22.52 -1.14 1.50
C ASP A 303 23.01 -1.74 0.16
N PRO A 304 24.05 -2.61 0.12
CA PRO A 304 24.47 -3.26 -1.13
C PRO A 304 23.45 -4.25 -1.71
N LEU A 305 22.48 -4.72 -0.91
CA LEU A 305 21.44 -5.65 -1.36
C LEU A 305 20.24 -4.94 -1.99
N GLY A 306 20.16 -3.62 -1.86
CA GLY A 306 19.13 -2.81 -2.52
C GLY A 306 19.28 -2.79 -4.04
N VAL A 307 18.19 -2.50 -4.75
CA VAL A 307 18.17 -2.33 -6.22
C VAL A 307 19.18 -1.27 -6.65
N ALA A 308 19.38 -0.24 -5.82
CA ALA A 308 20.50 0.70 -5.92
C ALA A 308 20.96 1.03 -4.50
N ALA A 309 22.25 0.87 -4.23
CA ALA A 309 22.86 1.34 -2.98
C ALA A 309 22.70 2.86 -2.89
N LYS A 310 22.12 3.35 -1.79
CA LYS A 310 21.73 4.76 -1.62
C LYS A 310 22.35 5.42 -0.39
N GLY A 311 23.30 4.74 0.28
CA GLY A 311 23.95 5.25 1.48
C GLY A 311 23.06 5.15 2.72
N LEU A 312 22.36 4.02 2.89
CA LEU A 312 21.57 3.72 4.09
C LEU A 312 22.46 3.80 5.32
N THR A 313 22.03 4.55 6.33
CA THR A 313 22.66 4.64 7.63
C THR A 313 21.77 4.13 8.75
N GLY A 314 22.35 3.56 9.79
CA GLY A 314 21.61 3.03 10.94
C GLY A 314 21.99 3.79 12.21
N THR A 315 20.98 4.31 12.93
CA THR A 315 21.19 5.17 14.11
C THR A 315 20.84 4.49 15.43
N LEU A 316 20.33 3.23 15.41
CA LEU A 316 19.96 2.54 16.63
C LEU A 316 21.20 1.97 17.32
N SER A 317 21.47 2.44 18.56
CA SER A 317 22.59 1.98 19.38
C SER A 317 22.24 0.87 20.37
N LYS A 318 20.94 0.55 20.56
CA LYS A 318 20.45 -0.40 21.57
C LYS A 318 21.17 -1.76 21.56
N TYR A 319 21.57 -2.24 20.36
CA TYR A 319 22.18 -3.56 20.18
C TYR A 319 23.62 -3.49 19.68
N GLU A 320 24.36 -2.43 19.97
CA GLU A 320 25.78 -2.29 19.55
C GLU A 320 26.66 -3.47 19.99
N LYS A 321 26.34 -4.14 21.12
CA LYS A 321 27.01 -5.37 21.56
C LYS A 321 26.92 -6.53 20.58
N LEU A 322 25.93 -6.49 19.65
CA LEU A 322 25.74 -7.50 18.62
C LEU A 322 26.43 -7.11 17.29
N ASN A 323 27.04 -5.95 17.20
CA ASN A 323 27.77 -5.53 16.02
C ASN A 323 28.90 -6.53 15.72
N GLY A 324 28.97 -6.97 14.46
CA GLY A 324 29.93 -8.00 14.01
C GLY A 324 29.56 -9.44 14.36
N LYS A 325 28.41 -9.69 15.00
CA LYS A 325 27.90 -11.04 15.26
C LYS A 325 26.88 -11.54 14.24
N HIS A 326 26.92 -10.98 13.01
CA HIS A 326 26.10 -11.48 11.92
C HIS A 326 26.52 -12.90 11.54
N THR A 327 25.56 -13.80 11.41
CA THR A 327 25.84 -15.23 11.22
C THR A 327 25.06 -15.77 10.04
N ILE A 328 25.73 -16.55 9.19
CA ILE A 328 25.13 -17.31 8.09
C ILE A 328 25.12 -18.79 8.51
N PHE A 329 23.94 -19.40 8.51
CA PHE A 329 23.79 -20.84 8.75
C PHE A 329 23.83 -21.59 7.43
N LEU A 330 24.85 -22.45 7.27
CA LEU A 330 24.91 -23.42 6.17
C LEU A 330 24.37 -24.76 6.70
N PHE A 331 23.40 -25.33 6.04
CA PHE A 331 22.72 -26.55 6.49
C PHE A 331 22.45 -27.52 5.34
N GLU A 332 22.45 -28.79 5.64
CA GLU A 332 22.02 -29.86 4.72
C GLU A 332 20.53 -30.15 4.85
N GLN A 333 19.99 -30.03 6.07
CA GLN A 333 18.57 -30.24 6.35
C GLN A 333 17.95 -28.99 7.00
N ALA A 334 16.83 -28.55 6.49
CA ALA A 334 16.12 -27.36 6.98
C ALA A 334 15.70 -27.48 8.46
N THR A 335 15.50 -28.70 8.95
CA THR A 335 15.17 -29.00 10.36
C THR A 335 16.26 -28.60 11.34
N ASP A 336 17.50 -28.47 10.90
CA ASP A 336 18.65 -28.16 11.77
C ASP A 336 18.80 -26.66 12.02
N VAL A 337 18.17 -25.82 11.18
CA VAL A 337 18.33 -24.36 11.23
C VAL A 337 17.78 -23.76 12.53
N LEU A 338 16.54 -24.10 12.91
CA LEU A 338 15.94 -23.54 14.12
C LEU A 338 16.65 -23.94 15.42
N PRO A 339 17.07 -25.21 15.61
CA PRO A 339 17.89 -25.58 16.77
C PRO A 339 19.23 -24.86 16.81
N ALA A 340 19.91 -24.71 15.66
CA ALA A 340 21.17 -23.97 15.57
C ALA A 340 20.97 -22.48 15.87
N TYR A 341 19.91 -21.88 15.37
CA TYR A 341 19.54 -20.49 15.66
C TYR A 341 19.24 -20.28 17.14
N ALA A 342 18.45 -21.16 17.76
CA ALA A 342 18.17 -21.09 19.21
C ALA A 342 19.46 -21.16 20.05
N LYS A 343 20.38 -22.09 19.72
CA LYS A 343 21.68 -22.18 20.38
C LYS A 343 22.51 -20.92 20.20
N TYR A 344 22.46 -20.31 19.02
CA TYR A 344 23.15 -19.04 18.75
C TYR A 344 22.56 -17.91 19.58
N LEU A 345 21.23 -17.77 19.67
CA LEU A 345 20.57 -16.78 20.52
C LEU A 345 20.98 -16.89 21.98
N LEU A 346 20.99 -18.10 22.53
CA LEU A 346 21.45 -18.37 23.91
C LEU A 346 22.94 -18.00 24.14
N SER A 347 23.74 -17.93 23.07
CA SER A 347 25.14 -17.47 23.17
C SER A 347 25.27 -15.94 23.06
N CYS A 348 24.24 -15.25 22.55
CA CYS A 348 24.26 -13.79 22.35
C CYS A 348 23.55 -13.01 23.46
N PHE A 349 22.54 -13.62 24.09
CA PHE A 349 21.68 -12.99 25.10
C PHE A 349 21.74 -13.76 26.42
N THR A 350 21.58 -13.06 27.54
CA THR A 350 21.38 -13.66 28.85
C THR A 350 19.93 -14.13 29.02
N ASP A 351 19.69 -15.03 29.96
CA ASP A 351 18.33 -15.49 30.30
C ASP A 351 17.42 -14.34 30.73
N GLU A 352 17.97 -13.33 31.40
CA GLU A 352 17.24 -12.13 31.82
C GLU A 352 16.78 -11.30 30.60
N GLU A 353 17.65 -11.13 29.61
CA GLU A 353 17.33 -10.39 28.36
C GLU A 353 16.30 -11.14 27.53
N LEU A 354 16.38 -12.46 27.41
CA LEU A 354 15.41 -13.28 26.72
C LEU A 354 14.02 -13.27 27.40
N ASN A 355 14.01 -13.28 28.75
CA ASN A 355 12.80 -13.24 29.56
C ASN A 355 12.19 -11.82 29.66
N ALA A 356 12.95 -10.77 29.42
CA ALA A 356 12.48 -9.37 29.42
C ALA A 356 11.61 -9.01 28.22
N GLY A 357 11.30 -9.97 27.33
CA GLY A 357 10.40 -9.79 26.19
C GLY A 357 11.08 -9.24 24.93
N GLU A 358 12.41 -9.37 24.81
CA GLU A 358 13.11 -9.15 23.55
C GLU A 358 12.63 -10.19 22.53
N ASN A 359 11.84 -9.75 21.55
CA ASN A 359 11.26 -10.65 20.56
C ASN A 359 12.30 -11.11 19.54
N CYS A 360 12.54 -12.42 19.47
CA CYS A 360 13.32 -13.03 18.40
C CYS A 360 12.37 -13.61 17.36
N PHE A 361 12.58 -13.28 16.09
CA PHE A 361 11.72 -13.70 15.00
C PHE A 361 12.49 -14.55 14.00
N ALA A 362 11.80 -15.53 13.41
CA ALA A 362 12.23 -16.22 12.21
C ALA A 362 11.24 -15.89 11.08
N VAL A 363 11.76 -15.47 9.94
CA VAL A 363 10.96 -15.11 8.77
C VAL A 363 11.28 -16.06 7.62
N GLY A 364 10.26 -16.65 7.02
CA GLY A 364 10.37 -17.52 5.85
C GLY A 364 9.56 -16.98 4.66
N MET A 365 9.99 -17.31 3.45
CA MET A 365 9.30 -16.87 2.22
C MET A 365 7.92 -17.50 2.03
N VAL A 366 7.67 -18.71 2.57
CA VAL A 366 6.42 -19.47 2.34
C VAL A 366 5.98 -20.15 3.63
N HIS A 367 4.74 -19.93 4.03
CA HIS A 367 4.13 -20.53 5.23
C HIS A 367 3.32 -21.81 4.95
N THR A 368 2.88 -22.02 3.72
CA THR A 368 2.00 -23.14 3.34
C THR A 368 2.64 -24.02 2.29
N LYS A 369 2.40 -25.33 2.37
CA LYS A 369 2.76 -26.26 1.33
C LYS A 369 1.83 -26.04 0.12
N ASN A 370 2.33 -25.40 -0.92
CA ASN A 370 1.56 -25.14 -2.14
C ASN A 370 1.36 -26.37 -3.04
N SER A 371 1.94 -27.53 -2.72
CA SER A 371 1.68 -28.81 -3.39
C SER A 371 2.05 -29.99 -2.51
N PRO A 372 1.47 -31.18 -2.74
CA PRO A 372 1.83 -32.42 -2.05
C PRO A 372 3.31 -32.83 -2.21
N ASN A 373 3.99 -32.31 -3.22
CA ASN A 373 5.40 -32.59 -3.53
C ASN A 373 6.37 -31.47 -3.07
N ALA A 374 5.89 -30.43 -2.42
CA ALA A 374 6.73 -29.35 -1.88
C ALA A 374 7.22 -29.72 -0.47
N SER A 375 7.89 -30.88 -0.34
CA SER A 375 8.22 -31.46 0.97
C SER A 375 9.25 -30.68 1.77
N ASP A 376 10.07 -29.81 1.14
CA ASP A 376 11.28 -29.33 1.81
C ASP A 376 11.53 -27.80 1.76
N LYS A 377 10.54 -27.01 1.34
CA LYS A 377 10.75 -25.55 1.20
C LYS A 377 10.01 -24.68 2.23
N THR A 378 9.32 -25.29 3.17
CA THR A 378 8.53 -24.53 4.16
C THR A 378 9.12 -24.71 5.55
N ILE A 379 9.58 -23.63 6.13
CA ILE A 379 9.90 -23.56 7.57
C ILE A 379 8.55 -23.29 8.26
N ARG A 380 8.18 -24.16 9.20
CA ARG A 380 7.01 -23.97 10.07
C ARG A 380 7.37 -23.11 11.25
#